data_2460e3cf63732f31924835baacf69f5a
#
_entry.id   2460e3cf63732f31924835baacf69f5a
#
_cell.length_a   1.000
_cell.length_b   1.000
_cell.length_c   1.000
_cell.angle_alpha   90.00
_cell.angle_beta   90.00
_cell.angle_gamma   90.00
#
_symmetry.space_group_name_H-M   'P 1'
#
loop_
_entity.id
_entity.type
_entity.pdbx_description
1 polymer ?
#
loop_
_entity_poly.entity_id
_entity_poly.type
_entity_poly.pdbx_seq_one_letter_code
_entity_poly.pdbx_strand_id
1 'polypeptide(L)'
;MARPKSANTKFLISGCGISYGDGELPTWVKVLKICGLNIKDLTGPGITNGLILNLLIDELHKNKYSHVICQLTNQGKLDVELNEKNKSLMRNDSLRNYSFQDKYWPSSISTDHDAKKMYYDYLYSPGIEEKDLIIKLLYLQKLCEETKTELL
;
A
#
# COMPACT_ATOMS: atom_id res chain seq x y z
N MET A 1 23.92 -6.51 29.65
CA MET A 1 24.27 -6.37 28.22
C MET A 1 23.54 -5.15 27.64
N ALA A 2 24.24 -4.09 27.31
CA ALA A 2 23.66 -2.91 26.66
C ALA A 2 23.27 -3.30 25.24
N ARG A 3 21.98 -3.11 24.85
CA ARG A 3 21.57 -3.22 23.47
C ARG A 3 22.35 -2.20 22.65
N PRO A 4 22.98 -2.59 21.53
CA PRO A 4 23.58 -1.60 20.64
C PRO A 4 22.49 -0.59 20.28
N LYS A 5 22.77 0.68 20.50
CA LYS A 5 21.95 1.78 19.94
C LYS A 5 22.00 1.63 18.44
N SER A 6 21.00 1.00 17.83
CA SER A 6 20.82 1.01 16.38
C SER A 6 20.46 2.45 16.00
N ALA A 7 21.52 3.24 15.81
CA ALA A 7 21.39 4.62 15.39
C ALA A 7 20.61 4.65 14.07
N ASN A 8 19.44 5.27 14.08
CA ASN A 8 18.67 5.71 12.91
C ASN A 8 18.21 4.67 11.89
N THR A 9 18.02 3.41 12.25
CA THR A 9 17.36 2.45 11.34
C THR A 9 15.92 2.86 11.16
N LYS A 10 15.56 3.32 9.96
CA LYS A 10 14.21 3.76 9.60
C LYS A 10 13.63 2.82 8.56
N PHE A 11 12.52 2.20 8.88
CA PHE A 11 11.81 1.28 8.00
C PHE A 11 10.68 2.00 7.25
N LEU A 12 10.51 1.67 5.98
CA LEU A 12 9.36 2.02 5.18
C LEU A 12 8.60 0.73 4.86
N ILE A 13 7.31 0.68 5.19
CA ILE A 13 6.48 -0.51 5.00
C ILE A 13 5.22 -0.14 4.24
N SER A 14 4.92 -0.89 3.18
CA SER A 14 3.62 -0.83 2.51
C SER A 14 3.08 -2.24 2.27
N GLY A 15 1.76 -2.38 2.34
CA GLY A 15 1.06 -3.65 2.19
C GLY A 15 -0.43 -3.51 2.44
N CYS A 16 -1.18 -4.59 2.22
CA CYS A 16 -2.64 -4.56 2.37
C CYS A 16 -3.11 -5.22 3.68
N GLY A 17 -4.34 -5.71 3.74
CA GLY A 17 -5.09 -6.16 4.92
C GLY A 17 -4.31 -6.91 6.02
N ILE A 18 -3.44 -7.86 5.66
CA ILE A 18 -2.65 -8.62 6.64
C ILE A 18 -1.69 -7.72 7.42
N SER A 19 -1.13 -6.68 6.77
CA SER A 19 -0.24 -5.70 7.41
C SER A 19 -1.02 -4.63 8.15
N TYR A 20 -2.19 -4.23 7.62
CA TYR A 20 -3.03 -3.18 8.19
C TYR A 20 -3.87 -3.68 9.37
N GLY A 21 -4.52 -4.87 9.22
CA GLY A 21 -5.42 -5.48 10.19
C GLY A 21 -6.81 -4.86 10.27
N ASP A 22 -7.74 -5.61 10.81
CA ASP A 22 -9.16 -5.26 10.98
C ASP A 22 -9.51 -4.70 12.36
N GLY A 23 -8.52 -4.52 13.22
CA GLY A 23 -8.65 -3.78 14.48
C GLY A 23 -8.65 -4.61 15.76
N GLU A 24 -8.99 -5.89 15.76
CA GLU A 24 -9.05 -6.70 17.00
C GLU A 24 -7.67 -7.23 17.44
N LEU A 25 -6.82 -7.62 16.50
CA LEU A 25 -5.48 -8.11 16.81
C LEU A 25 -4.40 -7.17 16.29
N PRO A 26 -3.28 -7.01 17.01
CA PRO A 26 -2.17 -6.22 16.53
C PRO A 26 -1.55 -6.91 15.31
N THR A 27 -1.48 -6.19 14.20
CA THR A 27 -0.74 -6.66 13.03
C THR A 27 0.75 -6.75 13.31
N TRP A 28 1.47 -7.52 12.49
CA TRP A 28 2.92 -7.60 12.62
C TRP A 28 3.59 -6.21 12.55
N VAL A 29 3.08 -5.29 11.73
CA VAL A 29 3.58 -3.91 11.66
C VAL A 29 3.37 -3.17 12.99
N LYS A 30 2.20 -3.31 13.61
CA LYS A 30 1.91 -2.72 14.93
C LYS A 30 2.83 -3.33 16.00
N VAL A 31 3.05 -4.64 15.97
CA VAL A 31 3.97 -5.32 16.90
C VAL A 31 5.39 -4.77 16.76
N LEU A 32 5.90 -4.62 15.54
CA LEU A 32 7.23 -4.05 15.31
C LEU A 32 7.35 -2.60 15.84
N LYS A 33 6.30 -1.78 15.69
CA LYS A 33 6.25 -0.43 16.28
C LYS A 33 6.28 -0.48 17.82
N ILE A 34 5.51 -1.38 18.42
CA ILE A 34 5.52 -1.59 19.89
C ILE A 34 6.91 -2.04 20.36
N CYS A 35 7.62 -2.84 19.57
CA CYS A 35 9.01 -3.22 19.85
C CYS A 35 10.02 -2.08 19.70
N GLY A 36 9.57 -0.87 19.34
CA GLY A 36 10.41 0.32 19.27
C GLY A 36 11.11 0.54 17.93
N LEU A 37 10.70 -0.14 16.85
CA LEU A 37 11.22 0.13 15.52
C LEU A 37 10.65 1.46 14.99
N ASN A 38 11.52 2.26 14.36
CA ASN A 38 11.12 3.50 13.68
C ASN A 38 10.53 3.15 12.30
N ILE A 39 9.22 3.11 12.19
CA ILE A 39 8.49 2.66 10.99
C ILE A 39 7.63 3.78 10.43
N LYS A 40 7.85 4.12 9.16
CA LYS A 40 6.87 4.80 8.32
C LYS A 40 5.96 3.74 7.71
N ASP A 41 4.72 3.75 8.12
CA ASP A 41 3.71 2.78 7.75
C ASP A 41 2.78 3.36 6.68
N LEU A 42 2.78 2.73 5.52
CA LEU A 42 1.93 3.02 4.37
C LEU A 42 0.99 1.84 4.06
N THR A 43 0.76 0.97 5.04
CA THR A 43 -0.18 -0.13 4.89
C THR A 43 -1.62 0.39 4.88
N GLY A 44 -2.48 -0.27 4.11
CA GLY A 44 -3.88 0.13 4.01
C GLY A 44 -4.83 -1.04 3.72
N PRO A 45 -6.12 -0.91 4.08
CA PRO A 45 -7.10 -1.95 3.83
C PRO A 45 -7.38 -2.07 2.34
N GLY A 46 -7.25 -3.28 1.79
CA GLY A 46 -7.68 -3.60 0.42
C GLY A 46 -6.91 -2.92 -0.72
N ILE A 47 -5.81 -2.21 -0.46
CA ILE A 47 -5.02 -1.55 -1.49
C ILE A 47 -4.42 -2.54 -2.48
N THR A 48 -4.26 -2.12 -3.74
CA THR A 48 -3.70 -2.95 -4.82
C THR A 48 -2.19 -3.03 -4.77
N ASN A 49 -1.61 -3.96 -5.53
CA ASN A 49 -0.16 -4.04 -5.73
C ASN A 49 0.39 -2.77 -6.40
N GLY A 50 -0.34 -2.21 -7.35
CA GLY A 50 0.01 -0.97 -8.03
C GLY A 50 0.13 0.20 -7.04
N LEU A 51 -0.85 0.36 -6.15
CA LEU A 51 -0.84 1.40 -5.14
C LEU A 51 0.24 1.17 -4.07
N ILE A 52 0.44 -0.08 -3.62
CA ILE A 52 1.52 -0.44 -2.68
C ILE A 52 2.87 0.06 -3.21
N LEU A 53 3.18 -0.25 -4.48
CA LEU A 53 4.43 0.13 -5.10
C LEU A 53 4.54 1.65 -5.33
N ASN A 54 3.49 2.29 -5.82
CA ASN A 54 3.48 3.74 -6.01
C ASN A 54 3.75 4.49 -4.70
N LEU A 55 3.13 4.07 -3.60
CA LEU A 55 3.34 4.68 -2.28
C LEU A 55 4.80 4.54 -1.81
N LEU A 56 5.41 3.37 -2.02
CA LEU A 56 6.81 3.15 -1.67
C LEU A 56 7.75 4.03 -2.51
N ILE A 57 7.53 4.05 -3.83
CA ILE A 57 8.32 4.85 -4.77
C ILE A 57 8.21 6.34 -4.45
N ASP A 58 7.00 6.85 -4.27
CA ASP A 58 6.75 8.26 -3.95
C ASP A 58 7.38 8.69 -2.62
N GLU A 59 7.37 7.81 -1.64
CA GLU A 59 7.96 8.09 -0.33
C GLU A 59 9.49 8.03 -0.37
N LEU A 60 10.09 7.11 -1.13
CA LEU A 60 11.53 7.00 -1.32
C LEU A 60 12.13 8.19 -2.07
N HIS A 61 11.37 8.82 -2.97
CA HIS A 61 11.80 10.07 -3.62
C HIS A 61 11.87 11.26 -2.67
N LYS A 62 11.11 11.24 -1.59
CA LYS A 62 11.02 12.35 -0.63
C LYS A 62 11.93 12.17 0.58
N ASN A 63 12.13 10.92 0.99
CA ASN A 63 12.76 10.58 2.26
C ASN A 63 13.72 9.40 2.13
N LYS A 64 14.71 9.35 3.03
CA LYS A 64 15.67 8.24 3.11
C LYS A 64 15.26 7.22 4.16
N TYR A 65 15.42 5.95 3.81
CA TYR A 65 15.13 4.80 4.66
C TYR A 65 16.33 3.84 4.67
N SER A 66 16.44 3.04 5.74
CA SER A 66 17.43 1.95 5.81
C SER A 66 16.89 0.69 5.13
N HIS A 67 15.59 0.43 5.32
CA HIS A 67 14.94 -0.78 4.84
C HIS A 67 13.56 -0.44 4.28
N VAL A 68 13.19 -1.14 3.22
CA VAL A 68 11.83 -1.14 2.64
C VAL A 68 11.25 -2.54 2.74
N ILE A 69 10.03 -2.66 3.24
CA ILE A 69 9.27 -3.92 3.23
C ILE A 69 8.07 -3.73 2.34
N CYS A 70 8.02 -4.51 1.25
CA CYS A 70 6.96 -4.50 0.27
C CYS A 70 6.13 -5.78 0.37
N GLN A 71 4.96 -5.70 1.00
CA GLN A 71 4.03 -6.83 1.06
C GLN A 71 2.99 -6.74 -0.05
N LEU A 72 3.18 -7.52 -1.10
CA LEU A 72 2.20 -7.64 -2.18
C LEU A 72 0.94 -8.39 -1.73
N THR A 73 -0.14 -8.17 -2.45
CA THR A 73 -1.45 -8.79 -2.25
C THR A 73 -1.89 -9.55 -3.49
N ASN A 74 -3.08 -10.16 -3.44
CA ASN A 74 -3.67 -10.81 -4.61
C ASN A 74 -3.89 -9.81 -5.76
N GLN A 75 -3.70 -10.28 -6.98
CA GLN A 75 -4.01 -9.53 -8.21
C GLN A 75 -5.52 -9.30 -8.39
N GLY A 76 -5.89 -8.51 -9.37
CA GLY A 76 -7.29 -8.30 -9.72
C GLY A 76 -8.04 -7.35 -8.80
N LYS A 77 -7.35 -6.47 -8.09
CA LYS A 77 -7.96 -5.37 -7.33
C LYS A 77 -7.84 -4.07 -8.10
N LEU A 78 -8.82 -3.20 -7.95
CA LEU A 78 -8.87 -1.88 -8.54
C LEU A 78 -8.73 -0.81 -7.45
N ASP A 79 -7.84 0.15 -7.64
CA ASP A 79 -7.81 1.39 -6.85
C ASP A 79 -8.51 2.50 -7.62
N VAL A 80 -9.43 3.18 -6.96
CA VAL A 80 -10.09 4.37 -7.50
C VAL A 80 -9.54 5.59 -6.81
N GLU A 81 -8.89 6.47 -7.57
CA GLU A 81 -8.45 7.76 -7.05
C GLU A 81 -9.66 8.66 -6.80
N LEU A 82 -9.75 9.21 -5.59
CA LEU A 82 -10.84 10.09 -5.18
C LEU A 82 -10.57 11.51 -5.68
N ASN A 83 -11.44 12.01 -6.53
CA ASN A 83 -11.50 13.41 -6.91
C ASN A 83 -12.79 14.05 -6.38
N GLU A 84 -12.93 15.37 -6.50
CA GLU A 84 -14.09 16.07 -5.95
C GLU A 84 -15.44 15.59 -6.52
N LYS A 85 -15.44 15.06 -7.74
CA LYS A 85 -16.68 14.54 -8.36
C LYS A 85 -17.08 13.20 -7.76
N ASN A 86 -16.13 12.27 -7.61
CA ASN A 86 -16.46 10.93 -7.09
C ASN A 86 -16.53 10.88 -5.55
N LYS A 87 -15.88 11.80 -4.82
CA LYS A 87 -16.12 12.01 -3.39
C LYS A 87 -17.59 12.32 -3.08
N SER A 88 -18.26 13.10 -3.93
CA SER A 88 -19.67 13.41 -3.75
C SER A 88 -20.60 12.20 -3.94
N LEU A 89 -20.18 11.19 -4.68
CA LEU A 89 -20.92 9.93 -4.86
C LEU A 89 -20.83 9.02 -3.64
N MET A 90 -19.80 9.22 -2.81
CA MET A 90 -19.59 8.49 -1.55
C MET A 90 -20.39 9.08 -0.40
N ARG A 91 -21.71 9.21 -0.57
CA ARG A 91 -22.61 9.78 0.45
C ARG A 91 -22.84 8.88 1.67
N ASN A 92 -22.31 7.67 1.67
CA ASN A 92 -22.49 6.72 2.76
C ASN A 92 -21.33 6.86 3.75
N ASP A 93 -21.59 7.38 4.96
CA ASP A 93 -20.57 7.62 6.00
C ASP A 93 -19.77 6.36 6.39
N SER A 94 -20.37 5.18 6.23
CA SER A 94 -19.67 3.92 6.43
C SER A 94 -18.51 3.69 5.46
N LEU A 95 -18.56 4.27 4.25
CA LEU A 95 -17.52 4.11 3.23
C LEU A 95 -16.37 5.09 3.40
N ARG A 96 -16.60 6.25 4.05
CA ARG A 96 -15.56 7.24 4.33
C ARG A 96 -14.47 6.70 5.26
N ASN A 97 -14.85 5.81 6.20
CA ASN A 97 -13.91 5.21 7.13
C ASN A 97 -12.91 4.25 6.49
N TYR A 98 -13.11 3.91 5.22
CA TYR A 98 -12.25 3.00 4.46
C TYR A 98 -11.41 3.68 3.40
N SER A 99 -11.49 5.02 3.24
CA SER A 99 -10.62 5.73 2.32
C SER A 99 -9.17 5.69 2.83
N PHE A 100 -8.27 5.20 1.98
CA PHE A 100 -6.86 5.20 2.31
C PHE A 100 -6.27 6.58 2.03
N GLN A 101 -5.76 7.25 3.07
CA GLN A 101 -5.19 8.60 3.01
C GLN A 101 -6.15 9.66 2.42
N ASP A 102 -7.48 9.45 2.53
CA ASP A 102 -8.51 10.31 1.93
C ASP A 102 -8.38 10.51 0.41
N LYS A 103 -7.56 9.69 -0.24
CA LYS A 103 -7.23 9.82 -1.65
C LYS A 103 -7.64 8.61 -2.49
N TYR A 104 -7.61 7.41 -1.92
CA TYR A 104 -7.87 6.17 -2.65
C TYR A 104 -8.99 5.36 -2.01
N TRP A 105 -9.82 4.77 -2.86
CA TRP A 105 -10.88 3.87 -2.44
C TRP A 105 -10.58 2.44 -2.95
N PRO A 106 -10.33 1.48 -2.06
CA PRO A 106 -10.06 0.11 -2.48
C PRO A 106 -11.30 -0.58 -3.05
N SER A 107 -11.14 -1.26 -4.16
CA SER A 107 -12.24 -1.96 -4.86
C SER A 107 -12.89 -3.09 -4.07
N SER A 108 -12.18 -3.63 -3.07
CA SER A 108 -12.74 -4.66 -2.19
C SER A 108 -13.95 -4.17 -1.39
N ILE A 109 -14.15 -2.86 -1.33
CA ILE A 109 -15.19 -2.18 -0.55
C ILE A 109 -16.29 -1.62 -1.45
N SER A 110 -16.10 -1.66 -2.79
CA SER A 110 -17.12 -1.19 -3.72
C SER A 110 -18.38 -2.04 -3.62
N THR A 111 -19.48 -1.41 -3.24
CA THR A 111 -20.82 -1.99 -3.24
C THR A 111 -21.49 -1.90 -4.63
N ASP A 112 -20.89 -1.16 -5.56
CA ASP A 112 -21.38 -1.04 -6.92
C ASP A 112 -20.98 -2.28 -7.74
N HIS A 113 -21.89 -3.24 -7.76
CA HIS A 113 -21.74 -4.53 -8.44
C HIS A 113 -21.59 -4.35 -9.95
N ASP A 114 -22.26 -3.36 -10.55
CA ASP A 114 -22.30 -3.17 -12.00
C ASP A 114 -20.99 -2.54 -12.50
N ALA A 115 -20.48 -1.53 -11.82
CA ALA A 115 -19.20 -0.91 -12.16
C ALA A 115 -18.04 -1.90 -12.00
N LYS A 116 -18.05 -2.70 -10.93
CA LYS A 116 -17.06 -3.75 -10.70
C LYS A 116 -17.12 -4.82 -11.78
N LYS A 117 -18.30 -5.29 -12.14
CA LYS A 117 -18.51 -6.27 -13.20
C LYS A 117 -18.03 -5.72 -14.55
N MET A 118 -18.41 -4.48 -14.89
CA MET A 118 -17.97 -3.83 -16.12
C MET A 118 -16.42 -3.73 -16.18
N TYR A 119 -15.77 -3.39 -15.07
CA TYR A 119 -14.31 -3.37 -15.03
C TYR A 119 -13.71 -4.74 -15.33
N TYR A 120 -14.13 -5.80 -14.64
CA TYR A 120 -13.55 -7.13 -14.83
C TYR A 120 -13.90 -7.74 -16.19
N ASP A 121 -15.10 -7.50 -16.71
CA ASP A 121 -15.54 -8.07 -17.97
C ASP A 121 -14.90 -7.39 -19.20
N TYR A 122 -14.61 -6.09 -19.13
CA TYR A 122 -14.22 -5.30 -20.31
C TYR A 122 -12.88 -4.58 -20.19
N LEU A 123 -12.41 -4.26 -19.00
CA LEU A 123 -11.22 -3.43 -18.81
C LEU A 123 -10.05 -4.19 -18.16
N TYR A 124 -10.35 -5.21 -17.36
CA TYR A 124 -9.31 -5.96 -16.66
C TYR A 124 -8.53 -6.87 -17.59
N SER A 125 -7.22 -6.75 -17.53
CA SER A 125 -6.30 -7.64 -18.28
C SER A 125 -5.17 -8.10 -17.33
N PRO A 126 -5.18 -9.37 -16.91
CA PRO A 126 -4.14 -9.90 -16.03
C PRO A 126 -2.73 -9.69 -16.58
N GLY A 127 -2.54 -9.90 -17.89
CA GLY A 127 -1.22 -9.75 -18.50
C GLY A 127 -0.70 -8.30 -18.52
N ILE A 128 -1.59 -7.30 -18.56
CA ILE A 128 -1.21 -5.88 -18.45
C ILE A 128 -0.85 -5.56 -17.01
N GLU A 129 -1.65 -6.01 -16.04
CA GLU A 129 -1.38 -5.81 -14.62
C GLU A 129 -0.04 -6.44 -14.20
N GLU A 130 0.26 -7.66 -14.67
CA GLU A 130 1.54 -8.32 -14.38
C GLU A 130 2.73 -7.57 -14.94
N LYS A 131 2.64 -7.07 -16.16
CA LYS A 131 3.72 -6.27 -16.78
C LYS A 131 3.95 -4.96 -16.02
N ASP A 132 2.90 -4.24 -15.67
CA ASP A 132 2.99 -3.02 -14.89
C ASP A 132 3.60 -3.29 -13.50
N LEU A 133 3.19 -4.38 -12.84
CA LEU A 133 3.73 -4.82 -11.58
C LEU A 133 5.23 -5.10 -11.65
N ILE A 134 5.67 -5.85 -12.67
CA ILE A 134 7.09 -6.18 -12.89
C ILE A 134 7.91 -4.90 -13.11
N ILE A 135 7.42 -4.00 -13.97
CA ILE A 135 8.12 -2.72 -14.24
C ILE A 135 8.29 -1.91 -12.96
N LYS A 136 7.25 -1.79 -12.15
CA LYS A 136 7.29 -1.06 -10.87
C LYS A 136 8.20 -1.72 -9.85
N LEU A 137 8.22 -3.05 -9.78
CA LEU A 137 9.13 -3.78 -8.89
C LEU A 137 10.60 -3.57 -9.28
N LEU A 138 10.92 -3.66 -10.58
CA LEU A 138 12.26 -3.39 -11.07
C LEU A 138 12.69 -1.95 -10.80
N TYR A 139 11.76 -1.00 -10.96
CA TYR A 139 12.03 0.40 -10.66
C TYR A 139 12.25 0.62 -9.15
N LEU A 140 11.41 0.02 -8.29
CA LEU A 140 11.59 0.06 -6.83
C LEU A 140 12.94 -0.53 -6.42
N GLN A 141 13.31 -1.69 -6.97
CA GLN A 141 14.61 -2.31 -6.70
C GLN A 141 15.76 -1.37 -7.07
N LYS A 142 15.74 -0.81 -8.28
CA LYS A 142 16.76 0.14 -8.73
C LYS A 142 16.84 1.38 -7.82
N LEU A 143 15.70 1.93 -7.43
CA LEU A 143 15.63 3.08 -6.53
C LEU A 143 16.21 2.75 -5.15
N CYS A 144 15.94 1.56 -4.62
CA CYS A 144 16.54 1.09 -3.38
C CYS A 144 18.06 0.93 -3.49
N GLU A 145 18.58 0.42 -4.59
CA GLU A 145 20.03 0.34 -4.86
C GLU A 145 20.67 1.73 -4.89
N GLU A 146 20.08 2.68 -5.63
CA GLU A 146 20.56 4.07 -5.74
C GLU A 146 20.56 4.80 -4.39
N THR A 147 19.55 4.56 -3.56
CA THR A 147 19.41 5.17 -2.22
C THR A 147 20.15 4.41 -1.13
N LYS A 148 20.78 3.28 -1.45
CA LYS A 148 21.42 2.36 -0.49
C LYS A 148 20.45 1.87 0.59
N THR A 149 19.21 1.59 0.19
CA THR A 149 18.14 1.07 1.02
C THR A 149 18.02 -0.44 0.78
N GLU A 150 17.89 -1.23 1.82
CA GLU A 150 17.67 -2.68 1.71
C GLU A 150 16.19 -2.95 1.41
N LEU A 151 15.91 -3.67 0.33
CA LEU A 151 14.54 -4.11 -0.04
C LEU A 151 14.33 -5.54 0.48
N LEU A 152 13.27 -5.72 1.30
CA LEU A 152 12.87 -6.97 1.96
C LEU A 152 11.48 -7.44 1.49
#